data_34fd58956b44b1bb170aa53fb2016c24
#
_entry.id   34fd58956b44b1bb170aa53fb2016c24
#
_cell.length_a   1.000
_cell.length_b   1.000
_cell.length_c   1.000
_cell.angle_alpha   90.00
_cell.angle_beta   90.00
_cell.angle_gamma   90.00
#
_symmetry.space_group_name_H-M   'P 1'
#
loop_
_entity.id
_entity.type
_entity.pdbx_description
1 polymer ?
#
loop_
_entity_poly.entity_id
_entity_poly.type
_entity_poly.pdbx_seq_one_letter_code
_entity_poly.pdbx_strand_id
1 'polypeptide(L)'
;MSGEDLYSGTESMRSGLELDADKVEAFFREKVSDFDGNAEITQFKGGQSNPTYKVSSGRKSWVIRRKPPGQLLPSAHAVDREFRVLTALGKTDVPVPKTHLLCMDEAILGTPFYVMDYVEGQVYWNALLPDASLEQRFQVFDSMNDSISKLHQVDYESLELSDFGRPGNYIGRQLNRWGKQYRDADYEKNPGNGLTHRMASRKNPGSKSDFYCSWRLPAGQHDFRPTTKSGIGDSGLGTFNLGRPPC
;
A
#
# COMPACT_ATOMS: atom_id res chain seq x y z
N MET A 1 24.19 13.12 -3.43
CA MET A 1 23.05 12.34 -2.91
C MET A 1 22.03 12.28 -4.01
N SER A 2 21.76 11.09 -4.55
CA SER A 2 20.70 10.90 -5.55
C SER A 2 19.35 11.16 -4.87
N GLY A 3 18.34 11.61 -5.62
CA GLY A 3 16.99 11.82 -5.05
C GLY A 3 16.37 10.56 -4.44
N GLU A 4 16.93 9.38 -4.72
CA GLU A 4 16.51 8.10 -4.16
C GLU A 4 16.93 7.94 -2.69
N ASP A 5 18.07 8.49 -2.28
CA ASP A 5 18.57 8.43 -0.89
C ASP A 5 17.67 9.17 0.11
N LEU A 6 16.84 10.11 -0.38
CA LEU A 6 15.96 10.91 0.47
C LEU A 6 14.74 10.13 0.96
N TYR A 7 14.29 9.09 0.23
CA TYR A 7 13.03 8.41 0.48
C TYR A 7 13.15 6.90 0.69
N SER A 8 14.31 6.30 0.37
CA SER A 8 14.58 4.89 0.57
C SER A 8 15.33 4.63 1.88
N GLY A 9 15.13 3.42 2.44
CA GLY A 9 15.75 3.00 3.69
C GLY A 9 15.05 3.51 4.94
N THR A 10 15.77 3.40 6.06
CA THR A 10 15.29 3.80 7.39
C THR A 10 16.17 4.90 7.97
N GLU A 11 15.63 5.61 8.94
CA GLU A 11 16.28 6.67 9.72
C GLU A 11 15.91 6.55 11.20
N SER A 12 16.49 7.37 12.06
CA SER A 12 16.01 7.51 13.45
C SER A 12 14.56 7.96 13.48
N MET A 13 13.81 7.56 14.49
CA MET A 13 12.42 7.95 14.64
C MET A 13 12.28 9.47 14.70
N ARG A 14 11.27 9.99 14.00
CA ARG A 14 10.98 11.43 13.91
C ARG A 14 10.34 11.92 15.18
N SER A 15 10.64 13.18 15.55
CA SER A 15 10.04 13.83 16.72
C SER A 15 8.50 13.81 16.66
N GLY A 16 7.88 13.38 17.76
CA GLY A 16 6.42 13.22 17.89
C GLY A 16 5.86 11.93 17.27
N LEU A 17 6.72 11.09 16.68
CA LEU A 17 6.33 9.79 16.13
C LEU A 17 7.09 8.63 16.78
N GLU A 18 7.85 8.91 17.84
CA GLU A 18 8.64 7.91 18.53
C GLU A 18 7.76 6.75 19.06
N LEU A 19 8.31 5.55 19.02
CA LEU A 19 7.77 4.39 19.72
C LEU A 19 8.58 4.16 20.99
N ASP A 20 7.90 3.82 22.07
CA ASP A 20 8.52 3.36 23.29
C ASP A 20 9.11 1.96 23.05
N ALA A 21 10.44 1.85 23.08
CA ALA A 21 11.13 0.62 22.74
C ALA A 21 10.81 -0.51 23.75
N ASP A 22 10.66 -0.18 25.04
CA ASP A 22 10.36 -1.16 26.07
C ASP A 22 8.95 -1.73 25.87
N LYS A 23 7.99 -0.90 25.49
CA LYS A 23 6.63 -1.34 25.19
C LYS A 23 6.57 -2.20 23.93
N VAL A 24 7.30 -1.81 22.88
CA VAL A 24 7.40 -2.62 21.65
C VAL A 24 8.00 -3.98 21.99
N GLU A 25 9.09 -4.01 22.72
CA GLU A 25 9.76 -5.25 23.08
C GLU A 25 8.87 -6.15 23.95
N ALA A 26 8.21 -5.61 24.97
CA ALA A 26 7.27 -6.35 25.79
C ALA A 26 6.13 -6.95 24.97
N PHE A 27 5.56 -6.14 24.06
CA PHE A 27 4.49 -6.59 23.16
C PHE A 27 4.96 -7.68 22.19
N PHE A 28 6.16 -7.53 21.61
CA PHE A 28 6.70 -8.52 20.69
C PHE A 28 7.02 -9.84 21.38
N ARG A 29 7.56 -9.81 22.61
CA ARG A 29 7.80 -11.03 23.41
C ARG A 29 6.53 -11.82 23.67
N GLU A 30 5.42 -11.14 23.88
CA GLU A 30 4.15 -11.80 24.15
C GLU A 30 3.49 -12.34 22.88
N LYS A 31 3.56 -11.59 21.77
CA LYS A 31 2.70 -11.82 20.60
C LYS A 31 3.42 -12.35 19.38
N VAL A 32 4.75 -12.20 19.27
CA VAL A 32 5.53 -12.61 18.10
C VAL A 32 6.42 -13.79 18.48
N SER A 33 6.09 -14.96 17.98
CA SER A 33 6.70 -16.24 18.40
C SER A 33 8.22 -16.34 18.16
N ASP A 34 8.73 -15.59 17.22
CA ASP A 34 10.13 -15.68 16.79
C ASP A 34 10.97 -14.47 17.21
N PHE A 35 10.51 -13.72 18.20
CA PHE A 35 11.20 -12.54 18.70
C PHE A 35 12.18 -12.92 19.82
N ASP A 36 13.47 -12.62 19.63
CA ASP A 36 14.55 -13.01 20.55
C ASP A 36 14.85 -11.96 21.64
N GLY A 37 14.16 -10.81 21.63
CA GLY A 37 14.47 -9.66 22.49
C GLY A 37 15.46 -8.69 21.81
N ASN A 38 15.82 -7.61 22.53
CA ASN A 38 16.69 -6.54 22.03
C ASN A 38 16.21 -5.93 20.71
N ALA A 39 15.08 -5.25 20.74
CA ALA A 39 14.49 -4.62 19.59
C ALA A 39 15.28 -3.37 19.16
N GLU A 40 15.84 -3.38 17.96
CA GLU A 40 16.29 -2.17 17.29
C GLU A 40 15.15 -1.62 16.43
N ILE A 41 14.74 -0.38 16.69
CA ILE A 41 13.60 0.25 16.01
C ILE A 41 14.10 1.43 15.17
N THR A 42 13.81 1.39 13.88
CA THR A 42 14.08 2.50 12.97
C THR A 42 12.80 2.85 12.20
N GLN A 43 12.69 4.09 11.74
CA GLN A 43 11.53 4.54 10.98
C GLN A 43 11.87 4.57 9.49
N PHE A 44 10.93 4.13 8.63
CA PHE A 44 11.09 4.29 7.19
C PHE A 44 11.00 5.76 6.80
N LYS A 45 11.87 6.20 5.90
CA LYS A 45 11.88 7.58 5.36
C LYS A 45 10.60 7.89 4.58
N GLY A 46 10.03 6.90 3.90
CA GLY A 46 8.73 6.99 3.23
C GLY A 46 7.55 6.79 4.17
N GLY A 47 6.32 6.79 3.63
CA GLY A 47 5.11 6.46 4.41
C GLY A 47 4.55 7.63 5.22
N GLN A 48 4.47 8.82 4.65
CA GLN A 48 3.99 10.03 5.32
C GLN A 48 2.56 9.91 5.88
N SER A 49 1.73 9.07 5.29
CA SER A 49 0.33 8.92 5.72
C SER A 49 0.18 8.07 6.98
N ASN A 50 0.89 6.93 7.06
CA ASN A 50 0.90 6.03 8.21
C ASN A 50 2.34 5.76 8.59
N PRO A 51 2.81 6.24 9.76
CA PRO A 51 4.17 5.98 10.22
C PRO A 51 4.48 4.48 10.22
N THR A 52 5.60 4.13 9.63
CA THR A 52 6.02 2.76 9.41
C THR A 52 7.42 2.58 9.99
N TYR A 53 7.60 1.51 10.77
CA TYR A 53 8.84 1.25 11.50
C TYR A 53 9.34 -0.15 11.19
N LYS A 54 10.64 -0.29 11.11
CA LYS A 54 11.33 -1.57 11.10
C LYS A 54 11.72 -1.92 12.52
N VAL A 55 11.35 -3.11 12.97
CA VAL A 55 11.77 -3.70 14.25
C VAL A 55 12.68 -4.86 13.93
N SER A 56 13.93 -4.79 14.34
CA SER A 56 14.93 -5.84 14.11
C SER A 56 15.32 -6.49 15.43
N SER A 57 15.41 -7.83 15.44
CA SER A 57 15.92 -8.60 16.57
C SER A 57 16.69 -9.81 16.04
N GLY A 58 17.96 -9.88 16.35
CA GLY A 58 18.86 -10.90 15.81
C GLY A 58 18.90 -10.88 14.28
N ARG A 59 18.48 -12.00 13.66
CA ARG A 59 18.45 -12.12 12.19
C ARG A 59 17.10 -11.82 11.56
N LYS A 60 16.09 -11.52 12.36
CA LYS A 60 14.73 -11.30 11.90
C LYS A 60 14.35 -9.83 11.98
N SER A 61 13.48 -9.43 11.09
CA SER A 61 12.93 -8.09 11.08
C SER A 61 11.44 -8.13 10.75
N TRP A 62 10.72 -7.24 11.36
CA TRP A 62 9.28 -7.03 11.16
C TRP A 62 9.02 -5.58 10.85
N VAL A 63 7.83 -5.29 10.40
CA VAL A 63 7.35 -3.93 10.15
C VAL A 63 6.14 -3.67 11.02
N ILE A 64 6.21 -2.59 11.81
CA ILE A 64 5.04 -2.00 12.46
C ILE A 64 4.53 -0.88 11.55
N ARG A 65 3.24 -0.94 11.20
CA ARG A 65 2.57 0.17 10.52
C ARG A 65 1.43 0.65 11.39
N ARG A 66 1.51 1.92 11.83
CA ARG A 66 0.55 2.47 12.77
C ARG A 66 -0.20 3.68 12.22
N LYS A 67 -1.37 3.91 12.78
CA LYS A 67 -2.14 5.11 12.55
C LYS A 67 -1.39 6.32 13.13
N PRO A 68 -1.27 7.46 12.42
CA PRO A 68 -0.61 8.64 12.98
C PRO A 68 -1.35 9.16 14.21
N PRO A 69 -0.65 9.78 15.17
CA PRO A 69 -1.29 10.43 16.30
C PRO A 69 -2.04 11.70 15.87
N GLY A 70 -2.98 12.17 16.71
CA GLY A 70 -3.71 13.41 16.49
C GLY A 70 -5.12 13.24 15.93
N GLN A 71 -5.77 14.36 15.62
CA GLN A 71 -7.11 14.36 15.05
C GLN A 71 -7.05 14.04 13.55
N LEU A 72 -7.71 12.97 13.18
CA LEU A 72 -7.72 12.48 11.79
C LEU A 72 -9.12 12.57 11.21
N LEU A 73 -9.18 12.72 9.89
CA LEU A 73 -10.46 12.67 9.18
C LEU A 73 -11.09 11.27 9.34
N PRO A 74 -12.41 11.17 9.47
CA PRO A 74 -13.11 9.90 9.52
C PRO A 74 -12.71 9.00 8.35
N SER A 75 -12.44 7.72 8.60
CA SER A 75 -11.99 6.72 7.62
C SER A 75 -10.61 6.97 6.97
N ALA A 76 -9.88 8.01 7.36
CA ALA A 76 -8.48 8.14 6.99
C ALA A 76 -7.61 7.20 7.84
N HIS A 77 -6.50 6.74 7.28
CA HIS A 77 -5.50 5.96 8.02
C HIS A 77 -6.04 4.68 8.69
N ALA A 78 -6.94 3.97 8.01
CA ALA A 78 -7.61 2.77 8.52
C ALA A 78 -6.68 1.55 8.43
N VAL A 79 -5.80 1.39 9.44
CA VAL A 79 -4.82 0.29 9.51
C VAL A 79 -5.48 -1.09 9.64
N ASP A 80 -6.65 -1.16 10.25
CA ASP A 80 -7.51 -2.35 10.33
C ASP A 80 -7.95 -2.83 8.93
N ARG A 81 -8.32 -1.89 8.05
CA ARG A 81 -8.67 -2.21 6.68
C ARG A 81 -7.46 -2.66 5.86
N GLU A 82 -6.31 -2.01 6.04
CA GLU A 82 -5.06 -2.42 5.39
C GLU A 82 -4.69 -3.85 5.82
N PHE A 83 -4.70 -4.11 7.12
CA PHE A 83 -4.42 -5.45 7.68
C PHE A 83 -5.35 -6.51 7.11
N ARG A 84 -6.67 -6.25 7.09
CA ARG A 84 -7.67 -7.18 6.57
C ARG A 84 -7.41 -7.56 5.11
N VAL A 85 -7.12 -6.57 4.26
CA VAL A 85 -6.82 -6.82 2.84
C VAL A 85 -5.53 -7.59 2.67
N LEU A 86 -4.45 -7.18 3.34
CA LEU A 86 -3.16 -7.89 3.26
C LEU A 86 -3.28 -9.34 3.74
N THR A 87 -4.01 -9.58 4.83
CA THR A 87 -4.26 -10.93 5.36
C THR A 87 -5.06 -11.78 4.37
N ALA A 88 -6.05 -11.20 3.72
CA ALA A 88 -6.84 -11.89 2.71
C ALA A 88 -5.99 -12.21 1.46
N LEU A 89 -5.25 -11.23 0.94
CA LEU A 89 -4.37 -11.41 -0.21
C LEU A 89 -3.20 -12.37 0.05
N GLY A 90 -2.75 -12.49 1.30
CA GLY A 90 -1.75 -13.47 1.70
C GLY A 90 -2.16 -14.94 1.50
N LYS A 91 -3.44 -15.20 1.21
CA LYS A 91 -3.97 -16.52 0.84
C LYS A 91 -3.96 -16.78 -0.67
N THR A 92 -3.46 -15.83 -1.44
CA THR A 92 -3.44 -15.85 -2.92
C THR A 92 -2.02 -15.76 -3.45
N ASP A 93 -1.86 -15.79 -4.78
CA ASP A 93 -0.56 -15.61 -5.44
C ASP A 93 -0.11 -14.15 -5.55
N VAL A 94 -0.89 -13.20 -5.00
CA VAL A 94 -0.50 -11.79 -4.97
C VAL A 94 0.65 -11.61 -3.98
N PRO A 95 1.79 -11.02 -4.39
CA PRO A 95 2.96 -10.88 -3.54
C PRO A 95 2.75 -9.76 -2.51
N VAL A 96 2.25 -10.12 -1.34
CA VAL A 96 2.06 -9.22 -0.19
C VAL A 96 2.88 -9.70 1.01
N PRO A 97 3.32 -8.81 1.91
CA PRO A 97 3.96 -9.23 3.14
C PRO A 97 2.99 -10.02 4.02
N LYS A 98 3.49 -11.07 4.67
CA LYS A 98 2.70 -11.82 5.63
C LYS A 98 2.37 -10.94 6.83
N THR A 99 1.10 -10.85 7.16
CA THR A 99 0.61 -10.18 8.36
C THR A 99 0.65 -11.12 9.57
N HIS A 100 1.02 -10.59 10.73
CA HIS A 100 1.09 -11.35 11.98
C HIS A 100 -0.07 -11.03 12.91
N LEU A 101 -0.28 -9.75 13.21
CA LEU A 101 -1.28 -9.33 14.18
C LEU A 101 -1.75 -7.89 13.91
N LEU A 102 -2.98 -7.61 14.35
CA LEU A 102 -3.56 -6.29 14.42
C LEU A 102 -3.81 -5.93 15.89
N CYS A 103 -3.37 -4.78 16.33
CA CYS A 103 -3.62 -4.24 17.65
C CYS A 103 -4.45 -2.96 17.55
N MET A 104 -5.66 -3.00 18.10
CA MET A 104 -6.57 -1.85 18.17
C MET A 104 -6.50 -1.14 19.53
N ASP A 105 -5.74 -1.69 20.48
CA ASP A 105 -5.57 -1.10 21.82
C ASP A 105 -4.55 0.05 21.77
N GLU A 106 -5.06 1.25 21.94
CA GLU A 106 -4.25 2.47 21.95
C GLU A 106 -3.34 2.60 23.19
N ALA A 107 -3.61 1.84 24.27
CA ALA A 107 -2.78 1.88 25.47
C ALA A 107 -1.35 1.33 25.24
N ILE A 108 -1.16 0.49 24.24
CA ILE A 108 0.12 -0.16 23.96
C ILE A 108 1.10 0.81 23.29
N LEU A 109 0.75 1.34 22.12
CA LEU A 109 1.64 2.25 21.35
C LEU A 109 1.00 3.62 21.06
N GLY A 110 -0.07 3.99 21.75
CA GLY A 110 -0.74 5.29 21.59
C GLY A 110 -1.73 5.37 20.44
N THR A 111 -1.64 4.52 19.43
CA THR A 111 -2.57 4.45 18.29
C THR A 111 -2.65 3.02 17.76
N PRO A 112 -3.75 2.64 17.09
CA PRO A 112 -3.86 1.34 16.43
C PRO A 112 -2.74 1.07 15.45
N PHE A 113 -2.29 -0.18 15.37
CA PHE A 113 -1.20 -0.61 14.48
C PHE A 113 -1.34 -2.09 14.09
N TYR A 114 -0.61 -2.49 13.08
CA TYR A 114 -0.42 -3.91 12.76
C TYR A 114 1.04 -4.25 12.52
N VAL A 115 1.34 -5.53 12.62
CA VAL A 115 2.68 -6.11 12.41
C VAL A 115 2.64 -7.02 11.19
N MET A 116 3.63 -6.89 10.33
CA MET A 116 3.84 -7.72 9.15
C MET A 116 5.31 -8.07 8.98
N ASP A 117 5.61 -9.01 8.10
CA ASP A 117 6.99 -9.33 7.73
C ASP A 117 7.69 -8.12 7.13
N TYR A 118 8.98 -7.98 7.45
CA TYR A 118 9.87 -7.14 6.68
C TYR A 118 10.26 -7.87 5.40
N VAL A 119 9.93 -7.28 4.26
CA VAL A 119 10.33 -7.77 2.95
C VAL A 119 11.58 -7.02 2.51
N GLU A 120 12.67 -7.73 2.33
CA GLU A 120 13.90 -7.15 1.79
C GLU A 120 13.75 -6.92 0.29
N GLY A 121 14.09 -5.71 -0.16
CA GLY A 121 13.93 -5.34 -1.56
C GLY A 121 14.40 -3.92 -1.85
N GLN A 122 14.33 -3.52 -3.11
CA GLN A 122 14.67 -2.19 -3.56
C GLN A 122 13.41 -1.38 -3.86
N VAL A 123 13.35 -0.15 -3.33
CA VAL A 123 12.26 0.80 -3.62
C VAL A 123 12.73 1.73 -4.73
N TYR A 124 11.98 1.76 -5.84
CA TYR A 124 12.24 2.66 -6.96
C TYR A 124 11.33 3.88 -6.86
N TRP A 125 11.90 5.03 -6.52
CA TRP A 125 11.14 6.29 -6.46
C TRP A 125 10.97 6.95 -7.81
N ASN A 126 11.98 6.81 -8.67
CA ASN A 126 11.90 7.32 -10.02
C ASN A 126 11.37 6.25 -10.97
N ALA A 127 10.13 6.41 -11.40
CA ALA A 127 9.48 5.48 -12.33
C ALA A 127 10.21 5.33 -13.68
N LEU A 128 11.09 6.26 -14.04
CA LEU A 128 11.90 6.18 -15.26
C LEU A 128 13.09 5.23 -15.10
N LEU A 129 13.44 4.84 -13.86
CA LEU A 129 14.56 3.95 -13.56
C LEU A 129 15.84 4.36 -14.29
N PRO A 130 16.35 5.61 -14.11
CA PRO A 130 17.41 6.18 -14.96
C PRO A 130 18.70 5.35 -14.91
N ASP A 131 19.02 4.76 -13.78
CA ASP A 131 20.25 4.00 -13.54
C ASP A 131 20.11 2.50 -13.89
N ALA A 132 18.91 2.05 -14.26
CA ALA A 132 18.67 0.67 -14.63
C ALA A 132 18.95 0.42 -16.11
N SER A 133 19.57 -0.73 -16.43
CA SER A 133 19.70 -1.21 -17.79
C SER A 133 18.33 -1.44 -18.44
N LEU A 134 18.29 -1.56 -19.76
CA LEU A 134 17.05 -1.84 -20.49
C LEU A 134 16.43 -3.16 -20.00
N GLU A 135 17.24 -4.19 -19.80
CA GLU A 135 16.79 -5.49 -19.31
C GLU A 135 16.23 -5.41 -17.87
N GLN A 136 16.89 -4.69 -16.98
CA GLN A 136 16.39 -4.46 -15.61
C GLN A 136 15.05 -3.72 -15.62
N ARG A 137 14.88 -2.71 -16.48
CA ARG A 137 13.59 -2.02 -16.65
C ARG A 137 12.50 -2.99 -17.10
N PHE A 138 12.79 -3.85 -18.08
CA PHE A 138 11.84 -4.88 -18.50
C PHE A 138 11.43 -5.80 -17.35
N GLN A 139 12.40 -6.29 -16.59
CA GLN A 139 12.13 -7.18 -15.45
C GLN A 139 11.27 -6.50 -14.38
N VAL A 140 11.53 -5.23 -14.06
CA VAL A 140 10.74 -4.48 -13.10
C VAL A 140 9.30 -4.30 -13.59
N PHE A 141 9.10 -3.83 -14.83
CA PHE A 141 7.76 -3.62 -15.37
C PHE A 141 6.99 -4.93 -15.58
N ASP A 142 7.67 -6.00 -15.98
CA ASP A 142 7.05 -7.32 -16.12
C ASP A 142 6.57 -7.85 -14.76
N SER A 143 7.40 -7.74 -13.72
CA SER A 143 7.01 -8.09 -12.35
C SER A 143 5.85 -7.24 -11.83
N MET A 144 5.81 -5.94 -12.17
CA MET A 144 4.66 -5.08 -11.85
C MET A 144 3.39 -5.56 -12.54
N ASN A 145 3.47 -5.87 -13.84
CA ASN A 145 2.32 -6.35 -14.61
C ASN A 145 1.82 -7.69 -14.09
N ASP A 146 2.71 -8.63 -13.75
CA ASP A 146 2.36 -9.92 -13.15
C ASP A 146 1.61 -9.71 -11.82
N SER A 147 2.13 -8.85 -10.95
CA SER A 147 1.51 -8.55 -9.65
C SER A 147 0.12 -7.92 -9.80
N ILE A 148 -0.03 -6.97 -10.73
CA ILE A 148 -1.31 -6.33 -11.04
C ILE A 148 -2.30 -7.34 -11.66
N SER A 149 -1.82 -8.18 -12.56
CA SER A 149 -2.64 -9.23 -13.18
C SER A 149 -3.17 -10.20 -12.14
N LYS A 150 -2.34 -10.67 -11.21
CA LYS A 150 -2.74 -11.52 -10.09
C LYS A 150 -3.77 -10.83 -9.21
N LEU A 151 -3.56 -9.56 -8.87
CA LEU A 151 -4.50 -8.78 -8.07
C LEU A 151 -5.87 -8.65 -8.76
N HIS A 152 -5.91 -8.41 -10.07
CA HIS A 152 -7.16 -8.29 -10.83
C HIS A 152 -7.91 -9.62 -10.97
N GLN A 153 -7.25 -10.75 -10.79
CA GLN A 153 -7.85 -12.08 -10.85
C GLN A 153 -8.37 -12.56 -9.49
N VAL A 154 -8.14 -11.80 -8.43
CA VAL A 154 -8.57 -12.16 -7.08
C VAL A 154 -10.10 -12.19 -7.01
N ASP A 155 -10.62 -13.33 -6.61
CA ASP A 155 -12.03 -13.47 -6.20
C ASP A 155 -12.18 -12.93 -4.76
N TYR A 156 -12.59 -11.68 -4.67
CA TYR A 156 -12.73 -10.98 -3.38
C TYR A 156 -13.89 -11.54 -2.55
N GLU A 157 -14.88 -12.20 -3.15
CA GLU A 157 -15.98 -12.82 -2.43
C GLU A 157 -15.51 -14.07 -1.68
N SER A 158 -14.70 -14.91 -2.33
CA SER A 158 -14.08 -16.08 -1.69
C SER A 158 -13.12 -15.72 -0.56
N LEU A 159 -12.59 -14.50 -0.57
CA LEU A 159 -11.72 -13.96 0.46
C LEU A 159 -12.48 -13.20 1.57
N GLU A 160 -13.78 -13.27 1.62
CA GLU A 160 -14.64 -12.60 2.61
C GLU A 160 -14.46 -11.07 2.62
N LEU A 161 -14.22 -10.47 1.43
CA LEU A 161 -14.05 -9.03 1.24
C LEU A 161 -15.26 -8.35 0.59
N SER A 162 -16.43 -9.01 0.48
CA SER A 162 -17.62 -8.48 -0.17
C SER A 162 -18.13 -7.18 0.46
N ASP A 163 -17.91 -6.97 1.75
CA ASP A 163 -18.26 -5.76 2.49
C ASP A 163 -17.14 -4.70 2.51
N PHE A 164 -15.96 -5.04 1.96
CA PHE A 164 -14.81 -4.13 1.96
C PHE A 164 -15.06 -2.84 1.19
N GLY A 165 -15.88 -2.90 0.15
CA GLY A 165 -16.33 -1.77 -0.64
C GLY A 165 -17.84 -1.86 -0.92
N ARG A 166 -18.37 -0.81 -1.51
CA ARG A 166 -19.77 -0.80 -1.98
C ARG A 166 -19.78 -1.14 -3.47
N PRO A 167 -20.35 -2.26 -3.89
CA PRO A 167 -20.41 -2.60 -5.31
C PRO A 167 -21.26 -1.59 -6.09
N GLY A 168 -21.01 -1.48 -7.37
CA GLY A 168 -21.76 -0.64 -8.32
C GLY A 168 -21.56 0.87 -8.14
N ASN A 169 -21.84 1.60 -9.20
CA ASN A 169 -21.86 3.07 -9.26
C ASN A 169 -20.66 3.80 -8.60
N TYR A 170 -19.46 3.21 -8.69
CA TYR A 170 -18.24 3.82 -8.10
C TYR A 170 -18.01 5.24 -8.60
N ILE A 171 -18.09 5.46 -9.93
CA ILE A 171 -17.87 6.77 -10.55
C ILE A 171 -18.88 7.81 -10.04
N GLY A 172 -20.16 7.45 -9.97
CA GLY A 172 -21.18 8.34 -9.44
C GLY A 172 -20.92 8.75 -7.99
N ARG A 173 -20.50 7.80 -7.14
CA ARG A 173 -20.13 8.09 -5.76
C ARG A 173 -18.91 9.00 -5.66
N GLN A 174 -17.89 8.80 -6.50
CA GLN A 174 -16.71 9.67 -6.52
C GLN A 174 -17.08 11.10 -6.98
N LEU A 175 -17.86 11.23 -8.04
CA LEU A 175 -18.34 12.53 -8.50
C LEU A 175 -19.11 13.29 -7.41
N ASN A 176 -20.00 12.60 -6.71
CA ASN A 176 -20.76 13.22 -5.61
C ASN A 176 -19.84 13.61 -4.43
N ARG A 177 -18.94 12.74 -4.05
CA ARG A 177 -17.99 12.98 -2.95
C ARG A 177 -17.07 14.16 -3.25
N TRP A 178 -16.41 14.14 -4.40
CA TRP A 178 -15.49 15.23 -4.78
C TRP A 178 -16.22 16.53 -5.05
N GLY A 179 -17.41 16.45 -5.66
CA GLY A 179 -18.25 17.62 -5.86
C GLY A 179 -18.72 18.26 -4.54
N LYS A 180 -19.00 17.43 -3.52
CA LYS A 180 -19.29 17.95 -2.18
C LYS A 180 -18.06 18.60 -1.54
N GLN A 181 -16.92 17.90 -1.52
CA GLN A 181 -15.68 18.42 -0.94
C GLN A 181 -15.24 19.74 -1.60
N TYR A 182 -15.39 19.86 -2.93
CA TYR A 182 -15.10 21.09 -3.64
C TYR A 182 -15.99 22.25 -3.20
N ARG A 183 -17.29 22.00 -3.01
CA ARG A 183 -18.24 23.05 -2.54
C ARG A 183 -18.00 23.44 -1.09
N ASP A 184 -17.61 22.48 -0.26
CA ASP A 184 -17.38 22.69 1.18
C ASP A 184 -16.01 23.37 1.44
N ALA A 185 -15.09 23.35 0.47
CA ALA A 185 -13.74 23.89 0.62
C ALA A 185 -13.64 25.42 0.46
N ASP A 186 -14.71 26.14 0.35
CA ASP A 186 -14.84 27.62 0.27
C ASP A 186 -13.79 28.34 -0.63
N TYR A 187 -13.32 27.65 -1.67
CA TYR A 187 -12.46 28.24 -2.68
C TYR A 187 -13.29 29.14 -3.64
N GLU A 188 -12.67 30.19 -4.18
CA GLU A 188 -13.26 31.00 -5.25
C GLU A 188 -13.92 30.11 -6.30
N LYS A 189 -15.22 30.27 -6.47
CA LYS A 189 -16.05 29.43 -7.34
C LYS A 189 -15.56 29.53 -8.79
N ASN A 190 -14.78 28.57 -9.22
CA ASN A 190 -14.41 28.46 -10.63
C ASN A 190 -15.61 27.91 -11.42
N PRO A 191 -16.23 28.70 -12.34
CA PRO A 191 -17.40 28.27 -13.10
C PRO A 191 -17.14 27.02 -13.96
N GLY A 192 -15.90 26.83 -14.39
CA GLY A 192 -15.47 25.68 -15.18
C GLY A 192 -15.62 24.34 -14.44
N ASN A 193 -15.33 24.31 -13.15
CA ASN A 193 -15.43 23.07 -12.37
C ASN A 193 -16.88 22.60 -12.20
N GLY A 194 -17.82 23.54 -12.05
CA GLY A 194 -19.25 23.21 -12.00
C GLY A 194 -19.78 22.64 -13.32
N LEU A 195 -19.22 23.08 -14.46
CA LEU A 195 -19.56 22.56 -15.77
C LEU A 195 -18.99 21.14 -15.96
N THR A 196 -17.74 20.93 -15.62
CA THR A 196 -17.05 19.62 -15.69
C THR A 196 -17.79 18.56 -14.86
N HIS A 197 -18.19 18.90 -13.63
CA HIS A 197 -18.95 17.99 -12.76
C HIS A 197 -20.30 17.62 -13.40
N ARG A 198 -21.04 18.58 -13.97
CA ARG A 198 -22.31 18.33 -14.67
C ARG A 198 -22.13 17.45 -15.89
N MET A 199 -21.09 17.69 -16.69
CA MET A 199 -20.78 16.87 -17.88
C MET A 199 -20.40 15.43 -17.50
N ALA A 200 -19.57 15.25 -16.49
CA ALA A 200 -19.16 13.93 -16.00
C ALA A 200 -20.36 13.14 -15.44
N SER A 201 -21.26 13.81 -14.70
CA SER A 201 -22.49 13.20 -14.19
C SER A 201 -23.45 12.74 -15.30
N ARG A 202 -23.54 13.53 -16.40
CA ARG A 202 -24.40 13.20 -17.55
C ARG A 202 -23.83 12.07 -18.42
N LYS A 203 -22.51 11.98 -18.52
CA LYS A 203 -21.81 10.97 -19.34
C LYS A 203 -21.42 9.71 -18.57
N ASN A 204 -21.76 9.62 -17.28
CA ASN A 204 -21.51 8.42 -16.51
C ASN A 204 -22.37 7.27 -17.03
N PRO A 205 -21.80 6.22 -17.70
CA PRO A 205 -22.56 5.16 -18.33
C PRO A 205 -23.20 4.17 -17.34
N GLY A 206 -23.22 4.47 -16.05
CA GLY A 206 -23.64 3.51 -15.03
C GLY A 206 -22.77 2.26 -15.11
N SER A 207 -21.73 2.17 -14.35
CA SER A 207 -20.84 1.00 -14.36
C SER A 207 -21.65 -0.28 -14.15
N LYS A 208 -21.78 -1.10 -15.19
CA LYS A 208 -22.38 -2.44 -15.11
C LYS A 208 -21.36 -3.50 -14.70
N SER A 209 -20.09 -3.11 -14.55
CA SER A 209 -19.04 -4.00 -14.09
C SER A 209 -18.70 -3.68 -12.65
N ASP A 210 -18.92 -4.63 -11.77
CA ASP A 210 -18.51 -4.61 -10.36
C ASP A 210 -16.99 -4.85 -10.21
N PHE A 211 -16.21 -4.35 -11.15
CA PHE A 211 -14.76 -4.39 -11.03
C PHE A 211 -14.30 -3.43 -9.93
N TYR A 212 -13.81 -3.98 -8.86
CA TYR A 212 -13.08 -3.27 -7.82
C TYR A 212 -11.78 -2.70 -8.40
N CYS A 213 -11.83 -1.47 -8.88
CA CYS A 213 -10.63 -0.69 -9.09
C CYS A 213 -10.17 -0.15 -7.73
N SER A 214 -9.68 -1.02 -6.85
CA SER A 214 -9.13 -0.62 -5.55
C SER A 214 -7.70 -0.12 -5.71
N TRP A 215 -7.49 0.92 -6.52
CA TRP A 215 -6.21 1.63 -6.64
C TRP A 215 -5.92 2.49 -5.41
N ARG A 216 -5.93 1.88 -4.24
CA ARG A 216 -5.30 2.44 -3.05
C ARG A 216 -4.50 1.36 -2.36
N LEU A 217 -3.52 0.82 -3.07
CA LEU A 217 -2.31 0.41 -2.38
C LEU A 217 -1.67 1.70 -1.86
N PRO A 218 -1.27 1.77 -0.59
CA PRO A 218 -0.61 2.95 -0.06
C PRO A 218 0.56 3.29 -0.97
N ALA A 219 0.55 4.50 -1.52
CA ALA A 219 1.69 5.01 -2.25
C ALA A 219 2.90 4.96 -1.30
N GLY A 220 3.85 4.09 -1.55
CA GLY A 220 5.09 4.03 -0.79
C GLY A 220 5.64 2.66 -0.41
N GLN A 221 4.94 1.57 -0.68
CA GLN A 221 5.50 0.23 -0.42
C GLN A 221 5.29 -0.69 -1.62
N HIS A 222 6.04 -0.45 -2.66
CA HIS A 222 6.23 -1.43 -3.74
C HIS A 222 7.59 -2.10 -3.54
N ASP A 223 7.66 -3.03 -2.62
CA ASP A 223 8.78 -3.94 -2.52
C ASP A 223 8.67 -4.97 -3.65
N PHE A 224 9.16 -4.60 -4.82
CA PHE A 224 9.32 -5.55 -5.91
C PHE A 224 10.56 -6.38 -5.66
N ARG A 225 10.39 -7.64 -5.29
CA ARG A 225 11.47 -8.61 -5.46
C ARG A 225 11.52 -8.97 -6.95
N PRO A 226 12.62 -8.72 -7.65
CA PRO A 226 12.84 -9.41 -8.90
C PRO A 226 12.92 -10.91 -8.56
N THR A 227 11.91 -11.68 -8.96
CA THR A 227 12.01 -13.12 -8.91
C THR A 227 13.10 -13.51 -9.91
N THR A 228 14.30 -13.76 -9.43
CA THR A 228 15.31 -14.44 -10.22
C THR A 228 14.80 -15.85 -10.48
N LYS A 229 14.04 -16.03 -11.55
CA LYS A 229 13.88 -17.35 -12.15
C LYS A 229 15.26 -17.73 -12.68
N SER A 230 15.98 -18.54 -11.91
CA SER A 230 17.06 -19.35 -12.43
C SER A 230 16.46 -20.28 -13.48
N GLY A 231 16.66 -19.97 -14.75
CA GLY A 231 16.23 -20.82 -15.86
C GLY A 231 15.54 -20.05 -16.98
N ILE A 232 16.24 -19.13 -17.61
CA ILE A 232 15.90 -18.72 -18.96
C ILE A 232 16.73 -19.57 -19.91
N GLY A 233 16.12 -20.66 -20.37
CA GLY A 233 16.52 -21.31 -21.60
C GLY A 233 16.21 -20.41 -22.76
N ASP A 234 17.20 -20.22 -23.61
CA ASP A 234 17.17 -19.57 -24.90
C ASP A 234 15.94 -20.00 -25.72
N SER A 235 14.96 -19.09 -25.94
CA SER A 235 14.10 -19.13 -27.13
C SER A 235 13.03 -18.05 -27.11
N GLY A 236 13.05 -17.17 -28.10
CA GLY A 236 11.85 -16.60 -28.69
C GLY A 236 11.44 -15.23 -28.19
N LEU A 237 11.79 -14.20 -28.98
CA LEU A 237 11.14 -12.90 -29.03
C LEU A 237 9.61 -13.07 -29.20
N GLY A 238 8.89 -13.05 -28.10
CA GLY A 238 7.44 -12.97 -28.09
C GLY A 238 7.00 -11.51 -28.18
N THR A 239 6.28 -11.19 -29.23
CA THR A 239 5.66 -9.88 -29.49
C THR A 239 4.79 -9.46 -28.32
N PHE A 240 5.12 -8.30 -27.73
CA PHE A 240 4.30 -7.63 -26.73
C PHE A 240 2.97 -7.20 -27.35
N ASN A 241 1.90 -7.84 -26.94
CA ASN A 241 0.54 -7.36 -27.17
C ASN A 241 0.12 -6.57 -25.92
N LEU A 242 0.29 -5.25 -25.96
CA LEU A 242 -0.24 -4.34 -24.95
C LEU A 242 -1.77 -4.34 -25.09
N GLY A 243 -2.41 -5.34 -24.53
CA GLY A 243 -3.85 -5.32 -24.32
C GLY A 243 -4.19 -4.07 -23.50
N ARG A 244 -5.03 -3.19 -24.05
CA ARG A 244 -5.57 -2.04 -23.34
C ARG A 244 -6.17 -2.52 -22.02
N PRO A 245 -5.82 -1.94 -20.87
CA PRO A 245 -6.50 -2.25 -19.63
C PRO A 245 -7.97 -1.85 -19.78
N PRO A 246 -8.92 -2.68 -19.37
CA PRO A 246 -10.30 -2.24 -19.28
C PRO A 246 -10.38 -1.11 -18.25
N CYS A 247 -10.93 0.00 -18.65
CA CYS A 247 -11.16 1.21 -17.84
C CYS A 247 -12.05 0.96 -16.64
#